data_8b13d0a4c17b3421b826b59b47920f85
#
_entry.id   8b13d0a4c17b3421b826b59b47920f85
#
_cell.length_a   1.000
_cell.length_b   1.000
_cell.length_c   1.000
_cell.angle_alpha   90.00
_cell.angle_beta   90.00
_cell.angle_gamma   90.00
#
_symmetry.space_group_name_H-M   'P 1'
#
loop_
_entity.id
_entity.type
_entity.pdbx_description
1 polymer ?
#
loop_
_entity_poly.entity_id
_entity_poly.type
_entity_poly.pdbx_seq_one_letter_code
_entity_poly.pdbx_strand_id
1 'polypeptide(L)'
;LFAAHHRLSNLTVLIDYNKLQSLDSIEQTLALEPLADKWHSFGWEVEEVDGHDISSLQNTLSTSSLGQKPRCLICHTVKGKGVSFMENSVLWHYRTARGEEYRAALEELTRAA
;
A
#
# COMPACT_ATOMS: atom_id res chain seq x y z
N LEU A 1 -13.02 -13.19 -5.74
CA LEU A 1 -14.09 -14.21 -5.66
C LEU A 1 -13.51 -15.62 -5.54
N PHE A 2 -12.65 -16.04 -6.47
CA PHE A 2 -12.08 -17.41 -6.51
C PHE A 2 -11.42 -17.82 -5.19
N ALA A 3 -10.51 -17.00 -4.66
CA ALA A 3 -9.77 -17.28 -3.44
C ALA A 3 -10.70 -17.45 -2.21
N ALA A 4 -11.71 -16.62 -2.09
CA ALA A 4 -12.68 -16.71 -1.02
C ALA A 4 -13.58 -17.96 -1.17
N HIS A 5 -14.02 -18.26 -2.41
CA HIS A 5 -14.81 -19.47 -2.69
C HIS A 5 -14.06 -20.75 -2.32
N HIS A 6 -12.78 -20.81 -2.66
CA HIS A 6 -11.92 -21.97 -2.35
C HIS A 6 -11.27 -21.92 -0.96
N ARG A 7 -11.62 -20.92 -0.16
CA ARG A 7 -11.14 -20.77 1.22
C ARG A 7 -9.62 -20.81 1.35
N LEU A 8 -8.92 -20.08 0.47
CA LEU A 8 -7.45 -20.04 0.48
C LEU A 8 -6.93 -19.25 1.70
N SER A 9 -7.08 -19.82 2.88
CA SER A 9 -6.76 -19.16 4.16
C SER A 9 -5.26 -18.88 4.34
N ASN A 10 -4.41 -19.49 3.54
CA ASN A 10 -2.96 -19.23 3.49
C ASN A 10 -2.58 -18.11 2.49
N LEU A 11 -3.55 -17.51 1.81
CA LEU A 11 -3.31 -16.38 0.90
C LEU A 11 -3.49 -15.07 1.64
N THR A 12 -2.45 -14.23 1.61
CA THR A 12 -2.50 -12.84 2.06
C THR A 12 -2.13 -11.93 0.90
N VAL A 13 -2.97 -10.92 0.65
CA VAL A 13 -2.74 -9.85 -0.31
C VAL A 13 -2.42 -8.58 0.46
N LEU A 14 -1.35 -7.88 0.07
CA LEU A 14 -1.02 -6.55 0.56
C LEU A 14 -1.30 -5.54 -0.56
N ILE A 15 -2.10 -4.52 -0.25
CA ILE A 15 -2.38 -3.43 -1.16
C ILE A 15 -1.57 -2.21 -0.71
N ASP A 16 -0.60 -1.79 -1.52
CA ASP A 16 0.07 -0.50 -1.35
C ASP A 16 -0.91 0.62 -1.71
N TYR A 17 -1.58 1.16 -0.69
CA TYR A 17 -2.68 2.10 -0.87
C TYR A 17 -2.24 3.55 -0.64
N ASN A 18 -1.53 4.09 -1.61
CA ASN A 18 -0.98 5.45 -1.59
C ASN A 18 -1.90 6.52 -2.20
N LYS A 19 -3.15 6.18 -2.52
CA LYS A 19 -4.20 7.06 -3.08
C LYS A 19 -3.90 7.60 -4.48
N LEU A 20 -2.82 7.15 -5.12
CA LEU A 20 -2.45 7.56 -6.47
C LEU A 20 -2.47 6.37 -7.43
N GLN A 21 -2.79 6.66 -8.67
CA GLN A 21 -2.59 5.76 -9.81
C GLN A 21 -1.57 6.38 -10.77
N SER A 22 -1.19 5.66 -11.80
CA SER A 22 -0.15 6.11 -12.73
C SER A 22 -0.47 7.43 -13.44
N LEU A 23 -1.73 7.82 -13.53
CA LEU A 23 -2.17 9.04 -14.23
C LEU A 23 -2.50 10.19 -13.28
N ASP A 24 -3.18 9.89 -12.15
CA ASP A 24 -3.65 10.89 -11.20
C ASP A 24 -4.07 10.22 -9.88
N SER A 25 -4.80 10.94 -9.02
CA SER A 25 -5.43 10.38 -7.84
C SER A 25 -6.40 9.25 -8.19
N ILE A 26 -6.70 8.39 -7.23
CA ILE A 26 -7.70 7.33 -7.41
C ILE A 26 -9.08 7.90 -7.72
N GLU A 27 -9.42 9.08 -7.17
CA GLU A 27 -10.71 9.74 -7.39
C GLU A 27 -10.87 10.20 -8.84
N GLN A 28 -9.79 10.69 -9.45
CA GLN A 28 -9.82 11.20 -10.82
C GLN A 28 -9.65 10.09 -11.87
N THR A 29 -8.91 9.04 -11.53
CA THR A 29 -8.62 7.96 -12.49
C THR A 29 -9.67 6.85 -12.43
N LEU A 30 -9.85 6.26 -11.25
CA LEU A 30 -10.84 5.22 -10.96
C LEU A 30 -11.08 5.15 -9.45
N ALA A 31 -12.23 5.64 -9.01
CA ALA A 31 -12.59 5.65 -7.60
C ALA A 31 -12.67 4.23 -7.01
N LEU A 32 -11.81 3.95 -6.05
CA LEU A 32 -11.71 2.64 -5.40
C LEU A 32 -12.56 2.54 -4.12
N GLU A 33 -12.89 3.68 -3.50
CA GLU A 33 -13.64 3.68 -2.24
C GLU A 33 -15.11 3.27 -2.40
N PRO A 34 -15.70 2.63 -1.40
CA PRO A 34 -15.08 2.12 -0.18
C PRO A 34 -14.32 0.81 -0.45
N LEU A 35 -12.97 0.85 -0.39
CA LEU A 35 -12.13 -0.28 -0.82
C LEU A 35 -12.26 -1.49 0.12
N ALA A 36 -12.21 -1.26 1.43
CA ALA A 36 -12.33 -2.33 2.43
C ALA A 36 -13.66 -3.09 2.30
N ASP A 37 -14.77 -2.37 2.13
CA ASP A 37 -16.10 -2.98 1.98
C ASP A 37 -16.21 -3.85 0.73
N LYS A 38 -15.56 -3.43 -0.36
CA LYS A 38 -15.52 -4.22 -1.61
C LYS A 38 -14.81 -5.56 -1.39
N TRP A 39 -13.66 -5.56 -0.69
CA TRP A 39 -12.95 -6.79 -0.36
C TRP A 39 -13.77 -7.66 0.61
N HIS A 40 -14.40 -7.08 1.64
CA HIS A 40 -15.31 -7.79 2.53
C HIS A 40 -16.46 -8.46 1.78
N SER A 41 -17.06 -7.74 0.81
CA SER A 41 -18.16 -8.26 -0.02
C SER A 41 -17.75 -9.47 -0.87
N PHE A 42 -16.47 -9.58 -1.24
CA PHE A 42 -15.92 -10.74 -1.92
C PHE A 42 -15.56 -11.90 -0.98
N GLY A 43 -15.80 -11.76 0.33
CA GLY A 43 -15.57 -12.81 1.31
C GLY A 43 -14.18 -12.86 1.90
N TRP A 44 -13.39 -11.79 1.77
CA TRP A 44 -12.06 -11.67 2.37
C TRP A 44 -12.14 -11.16 3.81
N GLU A 45 -11.16 -11.54 4.61
CA GLU A 45 -10.83 -10.87 5.87
C GLU A 45 -9.97 -9.65 5.55
N VAL A 46 -10.35 -8.47 6.04
CA VAL A 46 -9.71 -7.20 5.66
C VAL A 46 -9.21 -6.49 6.89
N GLU A 47 -7.98 -6.01 6.83
CA GLU A 47 -7.37 -5.14 7.84
C GLU A 47 -6.75 -3.93 7.16
N GLU A 48 -6.81 -2.78 7.82
CA GLU A 48 -6.17 -1.54 7.38
C GLU A 48 -5.01 -1.21 8.33
N VAL A 49 -3.83 -0.92 7.78
CA VAL A 49 -2.62 -0.67 8.56
C VAL A 49 -1.86 0.53 8.01
N ASP A 50 -1.04 1.17 8.86
CA ASP A 50 -0.01 2.10 8.37
C ASP A 50 1.09 1.30 7.66
N GLY A 51 1.21 1.48 6.34
CA GLY A 51 2.19 0.78 5.52
C GLY A 51 3.63 1.23 5.73
N HIS A 52 3.87 2.28 6.51
CA HIS A 52 5.20 2.74 6.92
C HIS A 52 5.60 2.29 8.33
N ASP A 53 4.66 1.73 9.11
CA ASP A 53 4.96 1.14 10.41
C ASP A 53 5.31 -0.35 10.25
N ILE A 54 6.61 -0.64 10.21
CA ILE A 54 7.13 -2.00 10.06
C ILE A 54 6.71 -2.90 11.22
N SER A 55 6.64 -2.36 12.43
CA SER A 55 6.23 -3.13 13.62
C SER A 55 4.76 -3.54 13.52
N SER A 56 3.89 -2.62 13.11
CA SER A 56 2.48 -2.90 12.85
C SER A 56 2.31 -3.96 11.76
N LEU A 57 3.02 -3.82 10.64
CA LEU A 57 3.00 -4.80 9.55
C LEU A 57 3.45 -6.19 10.02
N GLN A 58 4.56 -6.28 10.76
CA GLN A 58 5.06 -7.55 11.31
C GLN A 58 4.06 -8.20 12.26
N ASN A 59 3.47 -7.43 13.17
CA ASN A 59 2.47 -7.92 14.11
C ASN A 59 1.24 -8.46 13.36
N THR A 60 0.70 -7.69 12.42
CA THR A 60 -0.46 -8.09 11.63
C THR A 60 -0.18 -9.33 10.79
N LEU A 61 0.98 -9.40 10.12
CA LEU A 61 1.35 -10.56 9.31
C LEU A 61 1.63 -11.82 10.12
N SER A 62 2.14 -11.66 11.35
CA SER A 62 2.42 -12.79 12.26
C SER A 62 1.15 -13.38 12.88
N THR A 63 0.07 -12.63 12.89
CA THR A 63 -1.22 -13.12 13.36
C THR A 63 -1.81 -14.06 12.32
N SER A 64 -2.01 -15.31 12.67
CA SER A 64 -2.67 -16.26 11.79
C SER A 64 -4.13 -15.86 11.58
N SER A 65 -4.62 -16.00 10.36
CA SER A 65 -6.06 -15.93 10.12
C SER A 65 -6.77 -16.94 11.03
N LEU A 66 -7.67 -16.46 11.86
CA LEU A 66 -8.48 -17.32 12.74
C LEU A 66 -9.60 -18.07 11.97
N GLY A 67 -9.75 -17.77 10.70
CA GLY A 67 -10.82 -18.28 9.85
C GLY A 67 -10.32 -19.10 8.65
N GLN A 68 -11.27 -19.45 7.80
CA GLN A 68 -11.05 -20.12 6.52
C GLN A 68 -11.14 -19.12 5.35
N LYS A 69 -10.72 -17.89 5.56
CA LYS A 69 -10.81 -16.81 4.56
C LYS A 69 -9.42 -16.36 4.14
N PRO A 70 -9.23 -15.98 2.88
CA PRO A 70 -8.04 -15.24 2.49
C PRO A 70 -8.03 -13.85 3.14
N ARG A 71 -6.85 -13.28 3.35
CA ARG A 71 -6.63 -11.99 4.01
C ARG A 71 -6.22 -10.92 3.01
N CYS A 72 -6.72 -9.71 3.21
CA CYS A 72 -6.32 -8.51 2.49
C CYS A 72 -5.88 -7.45 3.51
N LEU A 73 -4.63 -7.02 3.42
CA LEU A 73 -4.10 -5.89 4.17
C LEU A 73 -4.07 -4.67 3.26
N ILE A 74 -4.83 -3.64 3.60
CA ILE A 74 -4.79 -2.34 2.94
C ILE A 74 -3.76 -1.50 3.68
N CYS A 75 -2.58 -1.36 3.08
CA CYS A 75 -1.45 -0.65 3.67
C CYS A 75 -1.49 0.82 3.23
N HIS A 76 -1.89 1.71 4.12
CA HIS A 76 -1.88 3.15 3.84
C HIS A 76 -0.45 3.67 3.77
N THR A 77 -0.07 4.18 2.63
CA THR A 77 1.28 4.66 2.37
C THR A 77 1.29 6.08 1.78
N VAL A 78 2.45 6.69 1.77
CA VAL A 78 2.73 7.92 1.05
C VAL A 78 3.69 7.59 -0.07
N LYS A 79 3.25 7.79 -1.33
CA LYS A 79 4.13 7.60 -2.48
C LYS A 79 5.36 8.50 -2.36
N GLY A 80 6.56 7.94 -2.50
CA GLY A 80 7.82 8.68 -2.40
C GLY A 80 8.23 9.07 -0.99
N LYS A 81 7.67 8.42 0.04
CA LYS A 81 7.94 8.68 1.46
C LYS A 81 9.43 8.82 1.76
N GLY A 82 9.77 9.90 2.47
CA GLY A 82 11.13 10.19 2.91
C GLY A 82 11.92 11.09 1.95
N VAL A 83 11.35 11.43 0.78
CA VAL A 83 11.96 12.38 -0.18
C VAL A 83 10.94 13.46 -0.49
N SER A 84 11.13 14.65 0.08
CA SER A 84 10.12 15.72 0.12
C SER A 84 9.55 16.10 -1.25
N PHE A 85 10.39 16.18 -2.27
CA PHE A 85 9.97 16.52 -3.64
C PHE A 85 9.35 15.35 -4.41
N MET A 86 9.37 14.13 -3.86
CA MET A 86 8.75 12.93 -4.45
C MET A 86 7.42 12.58 -3.80
N GLU A 87 7.19 13.01 -2.55
CA GLU A 87 5.98 12.66 -1.81
C GLU A 87 4.73 13.12 -2.54
N ASN A 88 3.76 12.21 -2.67
CA ASN A 88 2.46 12.43 -3.32
C ASN A 88 2.54 12.97 -4.76
N SER A 89 3.63 12.73 -5.46
CA SER A 89 3.83 13.20 -6.82
C SER A 89 3.73 12.08 -7.86
N VAL A 90 2.75 12.17 -8.74
CA VAL A 90 2.54 11.24 -9.87
C VAL A 90 3.74 11.24 -10.82
N LEU A 91 4.43 12.38 -10.97
CA LEU A 91 5.60 12.52 -11.85
C LEU A 91 6.65 11.43 -11.60
N TRP A 92 6.88 11.06 -10.34
CA TRP A 92 7.86 10.06 -9.93
C TRP A 92 7.42 8.61 -10.14
N HIS A 93 6.27 8.40 -10.77
CA HIS A 93 5.91 7.08 -11.29
C HIS A 93 6.72 6.71 -12.53
N TYR A 94 7.12 7.71 -13.33
CA TYR A 94 7.80 7.54 -14.62
C TYR A 94 9.23 8.07 -14.64
N ARG A 95 9.64 8.81 -13.61
CA ARG A 95 10.98 9.42 -13.54
C ARG A 95 11.88 8.69 -12.55
N THR A 96 13.18 8.77 -12.84
CA THR A 96 14.24 8.42 -11.89
C THR A 96 15.04 9.68 -11.58
N ALA A 97 15.30 9.94 -10.29
CA ALA A 97 16.13 11.06 -9.87
C ALA A 97 17.55 10.94 -10.43
N ARG A 98 18.12 12.03 -10.94
CA ARG A 98 19.47 12.09 -11.52
C ARG A 98 20.17 13.36 -11.08
N GLY A 99 21.52 13.35 -11.11
CA GLY A 99 22.33 14.50 -10.81
C GLY A 99 22.06 15.09 -9.43
N GLU A 100 21.61 16.33 -9.39
CA GLU A 100 21.29 17.04 -8.13
C GLU A 100 20.07 16.48 -7.42
N GLU A 101 19.03 16.07 -8.16
CA GLU A 101 17.85 15.43 -7.58
C GLU A 101 18.24 14.14 -6.83
N TYR A 102 19.12 13.32 -7.40
CA TYR A 102 19.61 12.11 -6.76
C TYR A 102 20.37 12.39 -5.47
N ARG A 103 21.26 13.42 -5.50
CA ARG A 103 22.01 13.81 -4.30
C ARG A 103 21.09 14.33 -3.19
N ALA A 104 20.13 15.18 -3.54
CA ALA A 104 19.16 15.71 -2.60
C ALA A 104 18.32 14.59 -1.96
N ALA A 105 17.84 13.63 -2.75
CA ALA A 105 17.10 12.48 -2.24
C ALA A 105 17.93 11.66 -1.24
N LEU A 106 19.21 11.39 -1.56
CA LEU A 106 20.11 10.67 -0.66
C LEU A 106 20.35 11.42 0.65
N GLU A 107 20.51 12.74 0.59
CA GLU A 107 20.70 13.57 1.79
C GLU A 107 19.46 13.52 2.70
N GLU A 108 18.25 13.61 2.13
CA GLU A 108 17.01 13.53 2.92
C GLU A 108 16.88 12.16 3.60
N LEU A 109 17.09 11.08 2.87
CA LEU A 109 17.00 9.71 3.41
C LEU A 109 18.06 9.44 4.49
N THR A 110 19.28 9.98 4.33
CA THR A 110 20.34 9.80 5.32
C THR A 110 20.09 10.57 6.62
N ARG A 111 19.38 11.70 6.55
CA ARG A 111 19.00 12.49 7.75
C ARG A 111 17.82 11.86 8.51
N ALA A 112 16.98 11.10 7.84
CA ALA A 112 15.79 10.47 8.40
C ALA A 112 16.06 9.08 9.02
N ALA A 113 17.23 8.50 8.77
CA ALA A 113 17.67 7.21 9.30
C ALA A 113 18.33 7.38 10.67
#